data_0424062d759cc345d7128bcd988d6058
#
_entry.id   0424062d759cc345d7128bcd988d6058
#
_cell.length_a   1.000
_cell.length_b   1.000
_cell.length_c   1.000
_cell.angle_alpha   90.00
_cell.angle_beta   90.00
_cell.angle_gamma   90.00
#
_symmetry.space_group_name_H-M   'P 1'
#
loop_
_entity.id
_entity.type
_entity.pdbx_description
1 polymer ?
#
loop_
_entity_poly.entity_id
_entity_poly.type
_entity_poly.pdbx_seq_one_letter_code
_entity_poly.pdbx_strand_id
1 'polypeptide(L)'
;MYGRIKKSNDALSSHSVIESSEKKMEPNYDRAFGVYGICMRDNKLLVIRKNRGPYIHRFDLPGGQLEHGETLTKAMKREFVEETGFEINIISQAGTTDFQYPCKWKEFTHVHHIAVFYCVDIAGGELLSHPVQFEGQDSLEALWIAPQDLNIDNASPLVLKAVESLSLLSWPYESQIYDDWELKTSEQ
;
A
#
# COMPACT_ATOMS: atom_id res chain seq x y z
N MET A 1 -18.06 85.57 -4.71
CA MET A 1 -16.61 85.86 -4.58
C MET A 1 -15.87 84.57 -4.79
N TYR A 2 -14.90 84.57 -5.66
CA TYR A 2 -14.22 83.39 -6.24
C TYR A 2 -13.36 82.60 -5.24
N GLY A 3 -13.37 81.31 -5.38
CA GLY A 3 -12.39 80.39 -4.76
C GLY A 3 -12.12 79.21 -5.66
N ARG A 4 -10.99 79.24 -6.37
CA ARG A 4 -10.50 78.27 -7.36
C ARG A 4 -9.90 77.04 -6.63
N ILE A 5 -10.36 75.82 -6.89
CA ILE A 5 -9.77 74.57 -6.37
C ILE A 5 -8.91 73.93 -7.45
N LYS A 6 -7.65 73.69 -7.14
CA LYS A 6 -6.68 72.96 -7.96
C LYS A 6 -6.97 71.47 -7.95
N LYS A 7 -6.94 70.88 -9.14
CA LYS A 7 -6.89 69.39 -9.31
C LYS A 7 -5.49 68.91 -9.03
N SER A 8 -5.34 67.92 -8.14
CA SER A 8 -4.16 67.05 -8.03
C SER A 8 -4.54 65.71 -8.62
N ASN A 9 -3.84 65.31 -9.67
CA ASN A 9 -3.84 63.97 -10.22
C ASN A 9 -2.93 63.13 -9.35
N ASP A 10 -3.47 62.12 -8.67
CA ASP A 10 -2.70 61.00 -8.17
C ASP A 10 -3.14 59.74 -8.92
N ALA A 11 -2.26 59.28 -9.78
CA ALA A 11 -2.37 58.04 -10.48
C ALA A 11 -2.08 56.87 -9.49
N LEU A 12 -3.12 56.17 -9.06
CA LEU A 12 -2.99 54.91 -8.35
C LEU A 12 -2.70 53.82 -9.37
N SER A 13 -1.45 53.38 -9.33
CA SER A 13 -0.95 52.16 -9.99
C SER A 13 -1.63 50.97 -9.36
N SER A 14 -2.61 50.40 -10.05
CA SER A 14 -3.18 49.08 -9.70
C SER A 14 -2.21 47.99 -10.13
N HIS A 15 -1.39 47.51 -9.19
CA HIS A 15 -0.70 46.21 -9.36
C HIS A 15 -1.74 45.11 -9.19
N SER A 16 -2.21 44.58 -10.31
CA SER A 16 -2.94 43.32 -10.34
C SER A 16 -1.97 42.22 -10.00
N VAL A 17 -2.04 41.72 -8.76
CA VAL A 17 -1.43 40.44 -8.35
C VAL A 17 -2.18 39.37 -9.12
N ILE A 18 -1.55 38.83 -10.16
CA ILE A 18 -2.01 37.62 -10.83
C ILE A 18 -1.63 36.49 -9.87
N GLU A 19 -2.54 36.11 -8.97
CA GLU A 19 -2.50 34.80 -8.34
C GLU A 19 -2.65 33.75 -9.44
N SER A 20 -1.54 33.18 -9.85
CA SER A 20 -1.55 31.96 -10.63
C SER A 20 -2.12 30.85 -9.73
N SER A 21 -3.42 30.62 -9.79
CA SER A 21 -4.03 29.42 -9.26
C SER A 21 -3.41 28.24 -10.00
N GLU A 22 -2.40 27.61 -9.43
CA GLU A 22 -1.96 26.29 -9.86
C GLU A 22 -3.19 25.39 -9.79
N LYS A 23 -3.71 25.01 -10.94
CA LYS A 23 -4.81 24.09 -11.08
C LYS A 23 -4.32 22.77 -10.52
N LYS A 24 -4.64 22.48 -9.24
CA LYS A 24 -4.31 21.23 -8.58
C LYS A 24 -4.86 20.12 -9.48
N MET A 25 -3.97 19.38 -10.14
CA MET A 25 -4.40 18.29 -11.01
C MET A 25 -5.12 17.26 -10.15
N GLU A 26 -6.31 16.86 -10.60
CA GLU A 26 -7.06 15.77 -9.95
C GLU A 26 -6.21 14.49 -9.96
N PRO A 27 -6.21 13.74 -8.84
CA PRO A 27 -5.51 12.45 -8.78
C PRO A 27 -6.01 11.49 -9.85
N ASN A 28 -5.09 10.88 -10.59
CA ASN A 28 -5.37 9.80 -11.53
C ASN A 28 -4.92 8.48 -10.89
N TYR A 29 -5.88 7.58 -10.62
CA TYR A 29 -5.65 6.36 -9.85
C TYR A 29 -5.43 5.14 -10.73
N ASP A 30 -4.31 4.43 -10.51
CA ASP A 30 -4.17 3.02 -10.89
C ASP A 30 -4.89 2.15 -9.85
N ARG A 31 -5.73 1.22 -10.30
CA ARG A 31 -6.48 0.34 -9.42
C ARG A 31 -5.82 -1.02 -9.33
N ALA A 32 -5.21 -1.31 -8.19
CA ALA A 32 -4.69 -2.62 -7.85
C ALA A 32 -5.72 -3.43 -7.04
N PHE A 33 -5.77 -4.73 -7.27
CA PHE A 33 -6.60 -5.67 -6.52
C PHE A 33 -5.79 -6.92 -6.20
N GLY A 34 -5.86 -7.40 -4.95
CA GLY A 34 -5.13 -8.60 -4.55
C GLY A 34 -5.73 -9.33 -3.35
N VAL A 35 -5.20 -10.53 -3.10
CA VAL A 35 -5.52 -11.39 -1.95
C VAL A 35 -4.27 -11.57 -1.10
N TYR A 36 -4.41 -11.52 0.23
CA TYR A 36 -3.30 -11.52 1.17
C TYR A 36 -3.57 -12.41 2.37
N GLY A 37 -2.55 -13.15 2.81
CA GLY A 37 -2.68 -14.12 3.89
C GLY A 37 -2.06 -13.63 5.19
N ILE A 38 -2.84 -13.71 6.27
CA ILE A 38 -2.39 -13.48 7.65
C ILE A 38 -2.09 -14.85 8.26
N CYS A 39 -0.81 -15.16 8.41
CA CYS A 39 -0.33 -16.41 8.99
C CYS A 39 0.48 -16.12 10.25
N MET A 40 0.02 -16.63 11.39
CA MET A 40 0.68 -16.45 12.69
C MET A 40 1.26 -17.76 13.18
N ARG A 41 2.50 -17.74 13.68
CA ARG A 41 3.15 -18.86 14.37
C ARG A 41 4.09 -18.32 15.45
N ASP A 42 4.03 -18.89 16.64
CA ASP A 42 4.89 -18.51 17.79
C ASP A 42 4.92 -17.00 18.05
N ASN A 43 3.74 -16.36 18.01
CA ASN A 43 3.54 -14.91 18.14
C ASN A 43 4.27 -14.05 17.08
N LYS A 44 4.59 -14.64 15.93
CA LYS A 44 5.18 -13.94 14.78
C LYS A 44 4.27 -14.02 13.58
N LEU A 45 4.26 -12.96 12.78
CA LEU A 45 3.57 -12.86 11.50
C LEU A 45 4.53 -13.29 10.40
N LEU A 46 4.06 -14.13 9.48
CA LEU A 46 4.79 -14.42 8.26
C LEU A 46 4.67 -13.24 7.31
N VAL A 47 5.81 -12.74 6.87
CA VAL A 47 5.92 -11.61 5.93
C VAL A 47 6.91 -11.94 4.83
N ILE A 48 6.82 -11.22 3.74
CA ILE A 48 7.79 -11.24 2.63
C ILE A 48 8.46 -9.87 2.52
N ARG A 49 9.67 -9.82 1.97
CA ARG A 49 10.33 -8.56 1.63
C ARG A 49 10.16 -8.25 0.14
N LYS A 50 9.57 -7.11 -0.17
CA LYS A 50 9.32 -6.68 -1.56
C LYS A 50 10.59 -6.13 -2.22
N ASN A 51 10.83 -6.52 -3.49
CA ASN A 51 11.93 -6.01 -4.31
C ASN A 51 11.48 -5.01 -5.38
N ARG A 52 10.17 -4.77 -5.51
CA ARG A 52 9.60 -3.83 -6.49
C ARG A 52 8.19 -3.38 -6.08
N GLY A 53 7.64 -2.51 -6.93
CA GLY A 53 6.30 -1.96 -6.72
C GLY A 53 6.26 -0.89 -5.64
N PRO A 54 5.06 -0.47 -5.22
CA PRO A 54 4.88 0.63 -4.29
C PRO A 54 5.35 0.32 -2.86
N TYR A 55 5.58 -0.94 -2.54
CA TYR A 55 6.05 -1.41 -1.23
C TYR A 55 7.51 -1.89 -1.26
N ILE A 56 8.27 -1.49 -2.29
CA ILE A 56 9.69 -1.86 -2.42
C ILE A 56 10.48 -1.60 -1.13
N HIS A 57 11.34 -2.55 -0.74
CA HIS A 57 12.15 -2.54 0.48
C HIS A 57 11.36 -2.52 1.80
N ARG A 58 10.07 -2.85 1.75
CA ARG A 58 9.23 -3.04 2.94
C ARG A 58 8.81 -4.50 3.08
N PHE A 59 8.43 -4.87 4.28
CA PHE A 59 7.72 -6.12 4.54
C PHE A 59 6.29 -6.02 4.05
N ASP A 60 5.82 -7.08 3.42
CA ASP A 60 4.45 -7.20 2.95
C ASP A 60 3.86 -8.55 3.39
N LEU A 61 2.55 -8.72 3.28
CA LEU A 61 1.92 -10.02 3.48
C LEU A 61 2.14 -10.90 2.25
N PRO A 62 2.31 -12.23 2.44
CA PRO A 62 2.25 -13.14 1.31
C PRO A 62 0.92 -13.04 0.58
N GLY A 63 0.99 -12.90 -0.75
CA GLY A 63 -0.18 -12.68 -1.58
C GLY A 63 0.08 -11.77 -2.76
N GLY A 64 -0.94 -11.61 -3.61
CA GLY A 64 -0.79 -10.81 -4.82
C GLY A 64 -2.05 -10.76 -5.66
N GLN A 65 -1.87 -10.43 -6.94
CA GLN A 65 -2.95 -10.27 -7.90
C GLN A 65 -3.45 -11.63 -8.40
N LEU A 66 -4.71 -11.66 -8.82
CA LEU A 66 -5.29 -12.83 -9.46
C LEU A 66 -4.79 -12.97 -10.90
N GLU A 67 -4.53 -14.19 -11.32
CA GLU A 67 -4.38 -14.53 -12.72
C GLU A 67 -5.73 -14.53 -13.44
N HIS A 68 -5.70 -14.53 -14.78
CA HIS A 68 -6.91 -14.51 -15.59
C HIS A 68 -7.81 -15.72 -15.31
N GLY A 69 -9.05 -15.47 -14.86
CA GLY A 69 -10.02 -16.50 -14.51
C GLY A 69 -9.75 -17.24 -13.19
N GLU A 70 -8.78 -16.79 -12.42
CA GLU A 70 -8.46 -17.37 -11.13
C GLU A 70 -9.46 -16.93 -10.04
N THR A 71 -9.78 -17.83 -9.12
CA THR A 71 -10.59 -17.51 -7.95
C THR A 71 -9.75 -16.96 -6.81
N LEU A 72 -10.33 -16.15 -5.92
CA LEU A 72 -9.61 -15.56 -4.76
C LEU A 72 -8.84 -16.60 -3.95
N THR A 73 -9.47 -17.75 -3.67
CA THR A 73 -8.87 -18.81 -2.86
C THR A 73 -7.78 -19.59 -3.58
N LYS A 74 -7.85 -19.69 -4.90
CA LYS A 74 -6.76 -20.29 -5.70
C LYS A 74 -5.56 -19.35 -5.74
N ALA A 75 -5.79 -18.06 -6.03
CA ALA A 75 -4.73 -17.05 -5.99
C ALA A 75 -4.02 -17.04 -4.64
N MET A 76 -4.78 -17.04 -3.53
CA MET A 76 -4.20 -17.06 -2.19
C MET A 76 -3.26 -18.26 -1.97
N LYS A 77 -3.67 -19.46 -2.40
CA LYS A 77 -2.85 -20.67 -2.25
C LYS A 77 -1.63 -20.67 -3.16
N ARG A 78 -1.76 -20.21 -4.41
CA ARG A 78 -0.67 -20.12 -5.37
C ARG A 78 0.40 -19.14 -4.89
N GLU A 79 0.01 -17.90 -4.54
CA GLU A 79 0.91 -16.87 -4.05
C GLU A 79 1.67 -17.32 -2.80
N PHE A 80 1.00 -18.00 -1.87
CA PHE A 80 1.65 -18.51 -0.67
C PHE A 80 2.76 -19.52 -0.98
N VAL A 81 2.50 -20.47 -1.89
CA VAL A 81 3.52 -21.43 -2.32
C VAL A 81 4.67 -20.73 -3.03
N GLU A 82 4.38 -19.81 -3.94
CA GLU A 82 5.38 -19.10 -4.76
C GLU A 82 6.29 -18.20 -3.92
N GLU A 83 5.73 -17.50 -2.92
CA GLU A 83 6.47 -16.53 -2.13
C GLU A 83 7.08 -17.10 -0.84
N THR A 84 6.49 -18.16 -0.29
CA THR A 84 6.91 -18.69 1.03
C THR A 84 7.30 -20.16 1.02
N GLY A 85 6.92 -20.93 0.02
CA GLY A 85 7.07 -22.38 -0.05
C GLY A 85 6.05 -23.16 0.77
N PHE A 86 5.17 -22.49 1.50
CA PHE A 86 4.17 -23.16 2.32
C PHE A 86 2.88 -23.43 1.55
N GLU A 87 2.35 -24.64 1.70
CA GLU A 87 0.96 -24.97 1.41
C GLU A 87 0.08 -24.54 2.59
N ILE A 88 -1.11 -23.99 2.30
CA ILE A 88 -1.99 -23.44 3.33
C ILE A 88 -3.41 -23.97 3.28
N ASN A 89 -4.03 -24.01 4.45
CA ASN A 89 -5.48 -24.04 4.63
C ASN A 89 -5.99 -22.62 4.89
N ILE A 90 -7.03 -22.22 4.15
CA ILE A 90 -7.76 -20.98 4.43
C ILE A 90 -8.74 -21.26 5.56
N ILE A 91 -8.57 -20.57 6.68
CA ILE A 91 -9.41 -20.72 7.87
C ILE A 91 -10.66 -19.87 7.77
N SER A 92 -10.47 -18.60 7.40
CA SER A 92 -11.56 -17.63 7.24
C SER A 92 -11.14 -16.45 6.37
N GLN A 93 -12.10 -15.72 5.84
CA GLN A 93 -11.85 -14.38 5.34
C GLN A 93 -11.80 -13.43 6.55
N ALA A 94 -10.68 -12.76 6.75
CA ALA A 94 -10.53 -11.78 7.82
C ALA A 94 -11.31 -10.51 7.52
N GLY A 95 -11.21 -10.00 6.28
CA GLY A 95 -11.92 -8.82 5.83
C GLY A 95 -11.44 -8.30 4.49
N THR A 96 -11.96 -7.15 4.11
CA THR A 96 -11.57 -6.40 2.92
C THR A 96 -11.40 -4.94 3.32
N THR A 97 -10.38 -4.29 2.79
CA THR A 97 -10.19 -2.84 2.93
C THR A 97 -9.45 -2.31 1.71
N ASP A 98 -9.27 -1.00 1.64
CA ASP A 98 -8.53 -0.35 0.57
C ASP A 98 -7.58 0.72 1.10
N PHE A 99 -6.58 1.00 0.29
CA PHE A 99 -5.51 1.94 0.57
C PHE A 99 -5.34 2.87 -0.61
N GLN A 100 -5.17 4.16 -0.34
CA GLN A 100 -4.86 5.15 -1.36
C GLN A 100 -3.57 5.87 -0.98
N TYR A 101 -2.67 6.04 -1.97
CA TYR A 101 -1.39 6.72 -1.74
C TYR A 101 -0.82 7.26 -3.05
N PRO A 102 0.00 8.34 -3.00
CA PRO A 102 0.72 8.83 -4.17
C PRO A 102 1.74 7.80 -4.63
N CYS A 103 1.68 7.43 -5.90
CA CYS A 103 2.67 6.58 -6.56
C CYS A 103 2.60 6.81 -8.05
N LYS A 104 3.68 7.33 -8.65
CA LYS A 104 3.74 7.56 -10.10
C LYS A 104 4.04 6.26 -10.84
N TRP A 105 3.12 5.87 -11.69
CA TRP A 105 3.28 4.74 -12.59
C TRP A 105 2.58 5.03 -13.91
N LYS A 106 3.34 5.09 -15.04
CA LYS A 106 2.82 5.49 -16.35
C LYS A 106 2.09 6.85 -16.26
N GLU A 107 0.81 6.90 -16.67
CA GLU A 107 -0.06 8.07 -16.58
C GLU A 107 -0.72 8.28 -15.21
N PHE A 108 -0.61 7.30 -14.31
CA PHE A 108 -1.21 7.37 -12.97
C PHE A 108 -0.33 8.17 -12.00
N THR A 109 -0.98 8.90 -11.11
CA THR A 109 -0.32 9.68 -10.05
C THR A 109 -0.47 9.04 -8.67
N HIS A 110 -1.47 8.16 -8.52
CA HIS A 110 -1.84 7.50 -7.28
C HIS A 110 -2.16 6.03 -7.53
N VAL A 111 -2.09 5.25 -6.47
CA VAL A 111 -2.61 3.88 -6.43
C VAL A 111 -3.84 3.85 -5.53
N HIS A 112 -4.86 3.11 -5.96
CA HIS A 112 -5.98 2.67 -5.14
C HIS A 112 -5.93 1.14 -5.04
N HIS A 113 -5.37 0.64 -3.93
CA HIS A 113 -5.16 -0.78 -3.70
C HIS A 113 -6.30 -1.37 -2.88
N ILE A 114 -7.09 -2.25 -3.47
CA ILE A 114 -8.17 -2.99 -2.83
C ILE A 114 -7.62 -4.37 -2.45
N ALA A 115 -7.73 -4.75 -1.18
CA ALA A 115 -7.13 -5.98 -0.66
C ALA A 115 -8.15 -6.84 0.10
N VAL A 116 -8.17 -8.13 -0.21
CA VAL A 116 -8.95 -9.15 0.51
C VAL A 116 -8.00 -9.94 1.39
N PHE A 117 -8.27 -10.02 2.68
CA PHE A 117 -7.41 -10.68 3.66
C PHE A 117 -8.02 -11.99 4.13
N TYR A 118 -7.17 -13.01 4.23
CA TYR A 118 -7.52 -14.33 4.73
C TYR A 118 -6.66 -14.69 5.96
N CYS A 119 -7.28 -15.24 6.99
CA CYS A 119 -6.56 -15.98 8.02
C CYS A 119 -6.23 -17.36 7.46
N VAL A 120 -4.96 -17.74 7.55
CA VAL A 120 -4.48 -19.00 6.99
C VAL A 120 -3.60 -19.77 7.98
N ASP A 121 -3.62 -21.11 7.88
CA ASP A 121 -2.72 -21.99 8.60
C ASP A 121 -1.87 -22.80 7.62
N ILE A 122 -0.63 -23.13 8.03
CA ILE A 122 0.27 -23.96 7.23
C ILE A 122 -0.25 -25.41 7.26
N ALA A 123 -0.45 -25.95 6.06
CA ALA A 123 -0.85 -27.35 5.83
C ALA A 123 0.34 -28.24 5.47
N GLY A 124 1.40 -27.69 4.90
CA GLY A 124 2.59 -28.41 4.45
C GLY A 124 3.64 -27.48 3.86
N GLY A 125 4.66 -28.07 3.24
CA GLY A 125 5.78 -27.33 2.67
C GLY A 125 6.83 -26.92 3.70
N GLU A 126 7.86 -26.24 3.22
CA GLU A 126 8.96 -25.70 4.02
C GLU A 126 9.20 -24.24 3.65
N LEU A 127 9.64 -23.44 4.63
CA LEU A 127 9.94 -22.03 4.40
C LEU A 127 11.05 -21.86 3.37
N LEU A 128 10.73 -21.29 2.24
CA LEU A 128 11.70 -20.81 1.28
C LEU A 128 12.14 -19.41 1.70
N SER A 129 13.24 -19.35 2.45
CA SER A 129 13.80 -18.05 2.90
C SER A 129 14.09 -17.12 1.72
N HIS A 130 14.44 -17.70 0.55
CA HIS A 130 14.72 -16.98 -0.69
C HIS A 130 13.96 -17.66 -1.84
N PRO A 131 12.77 -17.15 -2.20
CA PRO A 131 11.99 -17.68 -3.32
C PRO A 131 12.76 -17.66 -4.63
N VAL A 132 12.47 -18.61 -5.52
CA VAL A 132 13.07 -18.62 -6.86
C VAL A 132 12.64 -17.38 -7.61
N GLN A 133 13.63 -16.64 -8.13
CA GLN A 133 13.35 -15.41 -8.88
C GLN A 133 12.98 -15.75 -10.33
N PHE A 134 11.84 -15.25 -10.78
CA PHE A 134 11.36 -15.35 -12.17
C PHE A 134 10.72 -14.00 -12.58
N GLU A 135 10.43 -13.84 -13.84
CA GLU A 135 9.74 -12.65 -14.31
C GLU A 135 8.32 -12.59 -13.71
N GLY A 136 8.09 -11.63 -12.85
CA GLY A 136 6.85 -11.52 -12.08
C GLY A 136 7.06 -11.68 -10.58
N GLN A 137 8.07 -12.42 -10.10
CA GLN A 137 8.38 -12.56 -8.67
C GLN A 137 8.84 -11.23 -8.09
N ASP A 138 8.16 -10.76 -7.06
CA ASP A 138 8.40 -9.46 -6.43
C ASP A 138 8.74 -9.57 -4.94
N SER A 139 8.96 -10.80 -4.43
CA SER A 139 9.47 -11.08 -3.09
C SER A 139 10.92 -11.57 -3.12
N LEU A 140 11.75 -11.08 -2.20
CA LEU A 140 13.15 -11.49 -2.03
C LEU A 140 13.33 -12.60 -1.02
N GLU A 141 12.56 -12.54 0.05
CA GLU A 141 12.64 -13.46 1.18
C GLU A 141 11.30 -13.58 1.89
N ALA A 142 11.08 -14.71 2.56
CA ALA A 142 9.98 -14.91 3.49
C ALA A 142 10.53 -15.16 4.89
N LEU A 143 9.95 -14.50 5.90
CA LEU A 143 10.46 -14.56 7.27
C LEU A 143 9.37 -14.32 8.32
N TRP A 144 9.66 -14.69 9.56
CA TRP A 144 8.76 -14.53 10.70
C TRP A 144 9.18 -13.32 11.53
N ILE A 145 8.30 -12.29 11.63
CA ILE A 145 8.56 -11.08 12.39
C ILE A 145 7.51 -10.91 13.49
N ALA A 146 7.95 -10.45 14.65
CA ALA A 146 7.02 -10.13 15.72
C ALA A 146 6.22 -8.86 15.37
N PRO A 147 4.88 -8.84 15.56
CA PRO A 147 4.05 -7.71 15.17
C PRO A 147 4.50 -6.35 15.71
N GLN A 148 5.08 -6.31 16.91
CA GLN A 148 5.60 -5.09 17.53
C GLN A 148 6.84 -4.49 16.84
N ASP A 149 7.53 -5.27 15.98
CA ASP A 149 8.70 -4.82 15.22
C ASP A 149 8.31 -4.27 13.83
N LEU A 150 7.00 -4.34 13.49
CA LEU A 150 6.44 -3.86 12.23
C LEU A 150 5.82 -2.48 12.41
N ASN A 151 6.23 -1.52 11.59
CA ASN A 151 5.79 -0.13 11.63
C ASN A 151 5.76 0.50 10.23
N ILE A 152 5.34 1.76 10.14
CA ILE A 152 5.19 2.47 8.86
C ILE A 152 6.51 2.61 8.08
N ASP A 153 7.65 2.59 8.77
CA ASP A 153 8.95 2.72 8.11
C ASP A 153 9.39 1.42 7.42
N ASN A 154 9.01 0.26 7.95
CA ASN A 154 9.50 -1.03 7.46
C ASN A 154 8.42 -1.95 6.86
N ALA A 155 7.14 -1.59 6.96
CA ALA A 155 6.03 -2.44 6.54
C ALA A 155 5.07 -1.74 5.55
N SER A 156 4.38 -2.55 4.75
CA SER A 156 3.32 -2.09 3.87
C SER A 156 2.04 -1.74 4.65
N PRO A 157 1.13 -0.97 4.07
CA PRO A 157 -0.20 -0.75 4.64
C PRO A 157 -0.96 -2.05 4.93
N LEU A 158 -0.75 -3.10 4.13
CA LEU A 158 -1.39 -4.41 4.33
C LEU A 158 -0.92 -5.08 5.62
N VAL A 159 0.38 -5.07 5.88
CA VAL A 159 0.96 -5.59 7.12
C VAL A 159 0.46 -4.80 8.33
N LEU A 160 0.45 -3.46 8.24
CA LEU A 160 -0.04 -2.61 9.33
C LEU A 160 -1.52 -2.88 9.64
N LYS A 161 -2.35 -3.08 8.61
CA LYS A 161 -3.78 -3.44 8.79
C LYS A 161 -3.93 -4.81 9.45
N ALA A 162 -3.11 -5.79 9.07
CA ALA A 162 -3.11 -7.10 9.72
C ALA A 162 -2.71 -6.99 11.20
N VAL A 163 -1.64 -6.27 11.52
CA VAL A 163 -1.20 -6.05 12.93
C VAL A 163 -2.28 -5.34 13.75
N GLU A 164 -2.93 -4.32 13.17
CA GLU A 164 -4.06 -3.63 13.80
C GLU A 164 -5.20 -4.61 14.11
N SER A 165 -5.59 -5.47 13.16
CA SER A 165 -6.66 -6.45 13.32
C SER A 165 -6.36 -7.48 14.42
N LEU A 166 -5.11 -7.92 14.53
CA LEU A 166 -4.65 -8.82 15.58
C LEU A 166 -4.73 -8.18 16.97
N SER A 167 -4.44 -6.88 17.06
CA SER A 167 -4.49 -6.13 18.32
C SER A 167 -5.93 -5.86 18.78
N LEU A 168 -6.83 -5.57 17.85
CA LEU A 168 -8.23 -5.26 18.12
C LEU A 168 -9.11 -6.52 18.29
N LEU A 169 -8.61 -7.70 17.91
CA LEU A 169 -9.37 -8.95 17.78
C LEU A 169 -10.62 -8.80 16.90
N SER A 170 -10.59 -7.85 15.97
CA SER A 170 -11.64 -7.55 15.02
C SER A 170 -11.06 -6.92 13.76
N TRP A 171 -11.79 -7.00 12.64
CA TRP A 171 -11.34 -6.40 11.39
C TRP A 171 -11.64 -4.89 11.37
N PRO A 172 -10.60 -4.03 11.25
CA PRO A 172 -10.78 -2.58 11.05
C PRO A 172 -11.07 -2.31 9.56
N TYR A 173 -12.32 -2.06 9.23
CA TYR A 173 -12.83 -1.99 7.85
C TYR A 173 -12.60 -0.62 7.17
N GLU A 174 -12.19 0.40 7.91
CA GLU A 174 -11.99 1.73 7.35
C GLU A 174 -10.87 1.75 6.31
N SER A 175 -11.14 2.44 5.20
CA SER A 175 -10.13 2.77 4.18
C SER A 175 -9.02 3.64 4.76
N GLN A 176 -7.81 3.48 4.25
CA GLN A 176 -6.66 4.27 4.70
C GLN A 176 -6.07 5.07 3.53
N ILE A 177 -5.89 6.37 3.77
CA ILE A 177 -5.28 7.29 2.81
C ILE A 177 -3.95 7.76 3.38
N TYR A 178 -2.89 7.59 2.61
CA TYR A 178 -1.54 8.03 2.93
C TYR A 178 -1.17 9.18 2.00
N ASP A 179 -1.15 10.40 2.49
CA ASP A 179 -0.83 11.60 1.68
C ASP A 179 0.68 11.68 1.37
N ASP A 180 1.51 11.14 2.25
CA ASP A 180 2.98 11.23 2.21
C ASP A 180 3.66 9.88 1.96
N TRP A 181 3.06 8.99 1.16
CA TRP A 181 3.68 7.71 0.85
C TRP A 181 4.88 7.88 -0.07
N GLU A 182 6.03 7.39 0.37
CA GLU A 182 7.27 7.45 -0.40
C GLU A 182 7.80 6.05 -0.75
N LEU A 183 8.30 5.91 -1.98
CA LEU A 183 9.04 4.71 -2.38
C LEU A 183 10.41 4.71 -1.72
N LYS A 184 10.78 3.60 -1.09
CA LYS A 184 12.12 3.45 -0.54
C LYS A 184 13.15 3.28 -1.67
N THR A 185 14.26 3.98 -1.56
CA THR A 185 15.35 3.94 -2.56
C THR A 185 16.43 2.92 -2.24
N SER A 186 16.47 2.41 -1.00
CA SER A 186 17.42 1.38 -0.53
C SER A 186 16.86 0.67 0.69
N GLU A 187 17.38 -0.52 0.97
CA GLU A 187 17.19 -1.19 2.27
C GLU A 187 17.88 -0.36 3.36
N GLN A 188 17.12 0.02 4.38
CA GLN A 188 17.64 0.63 5.61
C GLN A 188 17.66 -0.41 6.71
#